data_bd0a79db36c5892b0d7891423cdd3be8
#
_entry.id   bd0a79db36c5892b0d7891423cdd3be8
#
_cell.length_a   1.000
_cell.length_b   1.000
_cell.length_c   1.000
_cell.angle_alpha   90.00
_cell.angle_beta   90.00
_cell.angle_gamma   90.00
#
_symmetry.space_group_name_H-M   'P 1'
#
loop_
_entity.id
_entity.type
_entity.pdbx_description
1 polymer ?
#
loop_
_entity_poly.entity_id
_entity_poly.type
_entity_poly.pdbx_seq_one_letter_code
_entity_poly.pdbx_strand_id
1 'polypeptide(L)'
;MLDIAVSNRPNGGIAVGRITELTGLEGSGKSLLGAQLIANTQKRGGIAVLIDTETAVNSDFFKAVGIDMNKLVYVHLQTVEDIFDAVTSIIEKVRNGKDKNKLVTIVVDSVAAASTKREMEADFNKDGYATDKAIIISKAMRKITGLLGRERIALVFTNQLRQKMNAPAFSDPWTTS
;
A
#
# COMPACT_ATOMS: atom_id res chain seq x y z
N MET A 1 -18.80 -11.62 -2.52
CA MET A 1 -19.45 -10.33 -2.80
C MET A 1 -18.44 -9.23 -3.13
N LEU A 2 -17.36 -9.04 -2.35
CA LEU A 2 -16.32 -8.04 -2.62
C LEU A 2 -15.64 -8.24 -3.99
N ASP A 3 -15.36 -9.48 -4.39
CA ASP A 3 -14.76 -9.79 -5.71
C ASP A 3 -15.61 -9.26 -6.88
N ILE A 4 -16.92 -9.41 -6.78
CA ILE A 4 -17.84 -8.89 -7.80
C ILE A 4 -17.83 -7.37 -7.79
N ALA A 5 -17.85 -6.73 -6.63
CA ALA A 5 -17.81 -5.28 -6.49
C ALA A 5 -16.53 -4.66 -7.06
N VAL A 6 -15.39 -5.32 -6.89
CA VAL A 6 -14.08 -4.82 -7.33
C VAL A 6 -13.81 -5.13 -8.80
N SER A 7 -14.14 -6.34 -9.27
CA SER A 7 -13.70 -6.83 -10.58
C SER A 7 -14.84 -7.22 -11.53
N ASN A 8 -16.09 -7.15 -11.07
CA ASN A 8 -17.28 -7.66 -11.78
C ASN A 8 -17.14 -9.15 -12.20
N ARG A 9 -16.37 -9.93 -11.45
CA ARG A 9 -16.12 -11.35 -11.72
C ARG A 9 -16.21 -12.17 -10.44
N PRO A 10 -16.93 -13.31 -10.44
CA PRO A 10 -16.85 -14.28 -9.36
C PRO A 10 -15.39 -14.74 -9.20
N ASN A 11 -14.88 -14.77 -7.97
CA ASN A 11 -13.49 -15.10 -7.64
C ASN A 11 -12.42 -14.19 -8.29
N GLY A 12 -12.80 -12.98 -8.67
CA GLY A 12 -11.90 -11.97 -9.18
C GLY A 12 -11.11 -11.30 -8.06
N GLY A 13 -11.43 -10.04 -7.72
CA GLY A 13 -10.80 -9.26 -6.66
C GLY A 13 -9.77 -8.26 -7.19
N ILE A 14 -8.72 -8.03 -6.41
CA ILE A 14 -7.68 -7.03 -6.71
C ILE A 14 -6.89 -7.42 -7.95
N ALA A 15 -6.71 -6.45 -8.86
CA ALA A 15 -6.02 -6.66 -10.12
C ALA A 15 -4.51 -6.86 -9.93
N VAL A 16 -3.97 -7.91 -10.53
CA VAL A 16 -2.54 -8.15 -10.63
C VAL A 16 -1.94 -7.31 -11.77
N GLY A 17 -0.72 -6.83 -11.62
CA GLY A 17 -0.08 -5.91 -12.56
C GLY A 17 -0.62 -4.48 -12.48
N ARG A 18 -1.26 -4.14 -11.37
CA ARG A 18 -1.86 -2.82 -11.14
C ARG A 18 -1.58 -2.32 -9.72
N ILE A 19 -1.70 -1.02 -9.57
CA ILE A 19 -1.74 -0.35 -8.27
C ILE A 19 -3.22 -0.23 -7.86
N THR A 20 -3.51 -0.58 -6.63
CA THR A 20 -4.84 -0.43 -6.02
C THR A 20 -4.72 0.39 -4.77
N GLU A 21 -5.57 1.38 -4.60
CA GLU A 21 -5.70 2.15 -3.36
C GLU A 21 -6.96 1.73 -2.60
N LEU A 22 -6.80 1.42 -1.33
CA LEU A 22 -7.88 1.17 -0.38
C LEU A 22 -8.07 2.40 0.48
N THR A 23 -9.08 3.18 0.20
CA THR A 23 -9.35 4.45 0.87
C THR A 23 -10.59 4.35 1.76
N GLY A 24 -10.52 4.94 2.93
CA GLY A 24 -11.66 4.95 3.87
C GLY A 24 -11.34 5.64 5.19
N LEU A 25 -12.37 5.83 6.00
CA LEU A 25 -12.25 6.36 7.35
C LEU A 25 -11.42 5.44 8.25
N GLU A 26 -10.95 5.96 9.37
CA GLU A 26 -10.35 5.15 10.41
C GLU A 26 -11.31 4.04 10.86
N GLY A 27 -10.77 2.85 11.17
CA GLY A 27 -11.60 1.70 11.57
C GLY A 27 -12.46 1.06 10.47
N SER A 28 -12.39 1.52 9.22
CA SER A 28 -13.21 0.99 8.10
C SER A 28 -12.76 -0.37 7.57
N GLY A 29 -11.71 -0.98 8.13
CA GLY A 29 -11.23 -2.31 7.75
C GLY A 29 -10.18 -2.35 6.65
N LYS A 30 -9.54 -1.24 6.30
CA LYS A 30 -8.49 -1.18 5.26
C LYS A 30 -7.35 -2.16 5.55
N SER A 31 -6.79 -2.10 6.76
CA SER A 31 -5.69 -2.99 7.20
C SER A 31 -6.15 -4.45 7.24
N LEU A 32 -7.41 -4.73 7.60
CA LEU A 32 -7.97 -6.08 7.55
C LEU A 32 -8.02 -6.62 6.12
N LEU A 33 -8.45 -5.81 5.16
CA LEU A 33 -8.44 -6.19 3.74
C LEU A 33 -7.00 -6.43 3.24
N GLY A 34 -6.05 -5.57 3.60
CA GLY A 34 -4.63 -5.76 3.33
C GLY A 34 -4.11 -7.09 3.89
N ALA A 35 -4.42 -7.38 5.15
CA ALA A 35 -4.05 -8.62 5.81
C ALA A 35 -4.67 -9.86 5.13
N GLN A 36 -5.93 -9.80 4.70
CA GLN A 36 -6.57 -10.87 3.95
C GLN A 36 -5.92 -11.11 2.58
N LEU A 37 -5.50 -10.06 1.89
CA LEU A 37 -4.76 -10.18 0.63
C LEU A 37 -3.41 -10.89 0.83
N ILE A 38 -2.68 -10.54 1.90
CA ILE A 38 -1.44 -11.20 2.32
C ILE A 38 -1.70 -12.68 2.58
N ALA A 39 -2.66 -13.03 3.43
CA ALA A 39 -3.00 -14.41 3.76
C ALA A 39 -3.39 -15.23 2.52
N ASN A 40 -4.23 -14.65 1.64
CA ASN A 40 -4.65 -15.30 0.41
C ASN A 40 -3.49 -15.50 -0.59
N THR A 41 -2.54 -14.57 -0.63
CA THR A 41 -1.33 -14.71 -1.44
C THR A 41 -0.46 -15.86 -0.95
N GLN A 42 -0.26 -15.98 0.36
CA GLN A 42 0.49 -17.09 0.96
C GLN A 42 -0.19 -18.44 0.72
N LYS A 43 -1.54 -18.52 0.86
CA LYS A 43 -2.32 -19.72 0.55
C LYS A 43 -2.16 -20.20 -0.90
N ARG A 44 -1.92 -19.28 -1.84
CA ARG A 44 -1.66 -19.57 -3.25
C ARG A 44 -0.18 -19.84 -3.56
N GLY A 45 0.68 -19.97 -2.55
CA GLY A 45 2.13 -20.16 -2.72
C GLY A 45 2.86 -18.93 -3.26
N GLY A 46 2.23 -17.77 -3.20
CA GLY A 46 2.81 -16.49 -3.61
C GLY A 46 3.71 -15.86 -2.55
N ILE A 47 4.33 -14.76 -2.90
CA ILE A 47 5.18 -13.96 -2.01
C ILE A 47 4.34 -12.80 -1.47
N ALA A 48 4.24 -12.70 -0.16
CA ALA A 48 3.53 -11.62 0.51
C ALA A 48 4.51 -10.68 1.19
N VAL A 49 4.34 -9.38 0.94
CA VAL A 49 5.14 -8.31 1.51
C VAL A 49 4.22 -7.32 2.22
N LEU A 50 4.58 -6.94 3.43
CA LEU A 50 3.96 -5.86 4.17
C LEU A 50 5.00 -4.77 4.45
N ILE A 51 4.74 -3.58 3.97
CA ILE A 51 5.46 -2.37 4.33
C ILE A 51 4.57 -1.61 5.31
N ASP A 52 4.98 -1.54 6.57
CA ASP A 52 4.26 -0.90 7.65
C ASP A 52 4.89 0.45 7.97
N THR A 53 4.08 1.49 8.09
CA THR A 53 4.54 2.86 8.40
C THR A 53 4.13 3.30 9.80
N GLU A 54 3.19 2.60 10.44
CA GLU A 54 2.58 3.00 11.71
C GLU A 54 3.05 2.16 12.90
N THR A 55 3.92 1.14 12.68
CA THR A 55 4.31 0.17 13.71
C THR A 55 3.13 -0.55 14.39
N ALA A 56 2.04 -0.74 13.64
CA ALA A 56 0.79 -1.27 14.15
C ALA A 56 0.69 -2.81 14.05
N VAL A 57 1.81 -3.51 13.80
CA VAL A 57 1.81 -4.97 13.65
C VAL A 57 1.43 -5.65 14.95
N ASN A 58 0.21 -6.19 14.98
CA ASN A 58 -0.23 -7.10 16.03
C ASN A 58 -0.13 -8.55 15.51
N SER A 59 0.83 -9.32 16.05
CA SER A 59 1.08 -10.70 15.64
C SER A 59 -0.14 -11.61 15.82
N ASP A 60 -0.97 -11.36 16.84
CA ASP A 60 -2.15 -12.17 17.12
C ASP A 60 -3.27 -11.88 16.12
N PHE A 61 -3.42 -10.62 15.73
CA PHE A 61 -4.33 -10.23 14.65
C PHE A 61 -3.93 -10.89 13.33
N PHE A 62 -2.65 -10.88 12.96
CA PHE A 62 -2.18 -11.50 11.72
C PHE A 62 -2.36 -13.01 11.73
N LYS A 63 -2.08 -13.68 12.85
CA LYS A 63 -2.35 -15.12 13.01
C LYS A 63 -3.85 -15.42 12.88
N ALA A 64 -4.71 -14.61 13.51
CA ALA A 64 -6.16 -14.77 13.43
C ALA A 64 -6.70 -14.63 12.00
N VAL A 65 -6.12 -13.76 11.18
CA VAL A 65 -6.44 -13.63 9.74
C VAL A 65 -5.88 -14.80 8.92
N GLY A 66 -4.93 -15.56 9.47
CA GLY A 66 -4.33 -16.74 8.84
C GLY A 66 -3.04 -16.41 8.07
N ILE A 67 -2.32 -15.38 8.48
CA ILE A 67 -0.99 -15.04 7.94
C ILE A 67 0.06 -15.91 8.63
N ASP A 68 0.88 -16.57 7.84
CA ASP A 68 2.11 -17.23 8.31
C ASP A 68 3.22 -16.19 8.41
N MET A 69 3.57 -15.80 9.64
CA MET A 69 4.58 -14.78 9.91
C MET A 69 5.98 -15.18 9.43
N ASN A 70 6.28 -16.50 9.36
CA ASN A 70 7.58 -16.98 8.88
C ASN A 70 7.73 -16.85 7.35
N LYS A 71 6.62 -16.66 6.63
CA LYS A 71 6.57 -16.47 5.17
C LYS A 71 6.22 -15.05 4.77
N LEU A 72 6.08 -14.15 5.73
CA LEU A 72 5.82 -12.74 5.48
C LEU A 72 7.13 -11.98 5.36
N VAL A 73 7.32 -11.27 4.26
CA VAL A 73 8.37 -10.25 4.17
C VAL A 73 7.81 -8.98 4.81
N TYR A 74 8.28 -8.68 6.01
CA TYR A 74 7.86 -7.50 6.76
C TYR A 74 8.97 -6.46 6.79
N VAL A 75 8.62 -5.21 6.47
CA VAL A 75 9.53 -4.07 6.51
C VAL A 75 8.83 -2.89 7.15
N HIS A 76 9.48 -2.27 8.14
CA HIS A 76 9.01 -1.00 8.70
C HIS A 76 9.77 0.15 8.07
N LEU A 77 9.05 1.11 7.46
CA LEU A 77 9.60 2.29 6.80
C LEU A 77 8.76 3.52 7.13
N GLN A 78 9.41 4.66 7.33
CA GLN A 78 8.77 5.89 7.77
C GLN A 78 8.70 6.97 6.68
N THR A 79 9.52 6.85 5.63
CA THR A 79 9.55 7.87 4.58
C THR A 79 8.96 7.36 3.27
N VAL A 80 8.31 8.26 2.55
CA VAL A 80 7.72 7.99 1.24
C VAL A 80 8.79 7.50 0.25
N GLU A 81 9.96 8.12 0.29
CA GLU A 81 11.09 7.77 -0.57
C GLU A 81 11.55 6.35 -0.33
N ASP A 82 11.76 5.95 0.94
CA ASP A 82 12.22 4.60 1.28
C ASP A 82 11.17 3.54 0.93
N ILE A 83 9.88 3.85 1.10
CA ILE A 83 8.77 2.97 0.70
C ILE A 83 8.84 2.69 -0.81
N PHE A 84 8.97 3.72 -1.64
CA PHE A 84 8.99 3.54 -3.09
C PHE A 84 10.28 2.92 -3.59
N ASP A 85 11.40 3.17 -2.94
CA ASP A 85 12.68 2.49 -3.23
C ASP A 85 12.60 1.01 -2.88
N ALA A 86 12.01 0.65 -1.73
CA ALA A 86 11.76 -0.73 -1.36
C ALA A 86 10.84 -1.45 -2.36
N VAL A 87 9.71 -0.83 -2.71
CA VAL A 87 8.78 -1.38 -3.72
C VAL A 87 9.49 -1.61 -5.05
N THR A 88 10.27 -0.63 -5.54
CA THR A 88 11.02 -0.75 -6.79
C THR A 88 12.03 -1.90 -6.71
N SER A 89 12.79 -1.99 -5.63
CA SER A 89 13.78 -3.05 -5.40
C SER A 89 13.15 -4.44 -5.35
N ILE A 90 11.98 -4.57 -4.72
CA ILE A 90 11.23 -5.84 -4.66
C ILE A 90 10.79 -6.25 -6.08
N ILE A 91 10.21 -5.33 -6.86
CA ILE A 91 9.79 -5.58 -8.24
C ILE A 91 10.96 -6.06 -9.09
N GLU A 92 12.11 -5.36 -9.02
CA GLU A 92 13.31 -5.70 -9.77
C GLU A 92 13.88 -7.08 -9.37
N LYS A 93 13.93 -7.38 -8.06
CA LYS A 93 14.37 -8.69 -7.57
C LYS A 93 13.46 -9.82 -8.05
N VAL A 94 12.14 -9.61 -8.03
CA VAL A 94 11.18 -10.59 -8.54
C VAL A 94 11.36 -10.80 -10.04
N ARG A 95 11.51 -9.74 -10.83
CA ARG A 95 11.73 -9.82 -12.30
C ARG A 95 12.96 -10.60 -12.67
N ASN A 96 14.06 -10.39 -11.92
CA ASN A 96 15.37 -10.98 -12.21
C ASN A 96 15.59 -12.31 -11.48
N GLY A 97 14.65 -12.72 -10.62
CA GLY A 97 14.78 -13.88 -9.77
C GLY A 97 14.14 -15.16 -10.36
N LYS A 98 14.33 -16.25 -9.60
CA LYS A 98 13.70 -17.56 -9.91
C LYS A 98 12.17 -17.52 -9.71
N ASP A 99 11.68 -16.54 -8.96
CA ASP A 99 10.28 -16.39 -8.54
C ASP A 99 9.44 -15.49 -9.47
N LYS A 100 9.97 -15.14 -10.65
CA LYS A 100 9.32 -14.23 -11.61
C LYS A 100 7.88 -14.60 -12.00
N ASN A 101 7.53 -15.89 -11.89
CA ASN A 101 6.20 -16.40 -12.21
C ASN A 101 5.26 -16.49 -11.00
N LYS A 102 5.77 -16.28 -9.78
CA LYS A 102 4.94 -16.30 -8.59
C LYS A 102 4.05 -15.07 -8.50
N LEU A 103 2.88 -15.23 -7.90
CA LEU A 103 2.07 -14.11 -7.48
C LEU A 103 2.79 -13.39 -6.34
N VAL A 104 2.94 -12.07 -6.46
CA VAL A 104 3.48 -11.22 -5.39
C VAL A 104 2.42 -10.21 -5.00
N THR A 105 2.18 -10.07 -3.71
CA THR A 105 1.34 -8.99 -3.18
C THR A 105 2.16 -8.13 -2.24
N ILE A 106 2.24 -6.85 -2.55
CA ILE A 106 2.89 -5.83 -1.72
C ILE A 106 1.78 -4.95 -1.15
N VAL A 107 1.64 -4.93 0.16
CA VAL A 107 0.72 -4.05 0.88
C VAL A 107 1.54 -2.99 1.61
N VAL A 108 1.18 -1.72 1.42
CA VAL A 108 1.75 -0.58 2.14
C VAL A 108 0.67 0.00 3.05
N ASP A 109 0.84 -0.10 4.34
CA ASP A 109 -0.12 0.35 5.36
C ASP A 109 0.56 1.32 6.34
N SER A 110 0.33 2.64 6.21
CA SER A 110 -0.40 3.38 5.18
C SER A 110 0.47 4.49 4.57
N VAL A 111 0.20 4.87 3.32
CA VAL A 111 0.91 6.01 2.68
C VAL A 111 0.61 7.33 3.41
N ALA A 112 -0.57 7.43 4.02
CA ALA A 112 -0.99 8.61 4.78
C ALA A 112 -0.02 8.95 5.93
N ALA A 113 0.45 7.94 6.65
CA ALA A 113 1.32 8.11 7.83
C ALA A 113 2.79 8.37 7.48
N ALA A 114 3.22 8.08 6.25
CA ALA A 114 4.60 8.29 5.84
C ALA A 114 4.92 9.78 5.67
N SER A 115 6.08 10.20 6.17
CA SER A 115 6.64 11.55 5.96
C SER A 115 7.59 11.56 4.77
N THR A 116 7.99 12.75 4.30
CA THR A 116 9.14 12.87 3.38
C THR A 116 10.44 12.93 4.18
N LYS A 117 11.57 12.53 3.57
CA LYS A 117 12.90 12.71 4.20
C LYS A 117 13.15 14.16 4.61
N ARG A 118 12.75 15.09 3.74
CA ARG A 118 12.87 16.51 4.01
C ARG A 118 12.03 16.98 5.18
N GLU A 119 10.83 16.43 5.35
CA GLU A 119 9.95 16.70 6.49
C GLU A 119 10.55 16.19 7.80
N MET A 120 11.19 15.00 7.78
CA MET A 120 11.85 14.44 8.96
C MET A 120 13.13 15.18 9.38
N GLU A 121 13.82 15.81 8.43
CA GLU A 121 15.06 16.59 8.67
C GLU A 121 14.80 18.06 9.04
N ALA A 122 13.58 18.54 8.89
CA ALA A 122 13.25 19.95 9.07
C ALA A 122 12.80 20.27 10.50
N ASP A 123 13.13 21.49 10.95
CA ASP A 123 12.56 22.06 12.16
C ASP A 123 11.05 22.29 12.01
N PHE A 124 10.32 22.14 13.12
CA PHE A 124 8.84 22.16 13.22
C PHE A 124 8.13 23.41 12.67
N ASN A 125 8.86 24.43 12.23
CA ASN A 125 8.34 25.75 11.86
C ASN A 125 8.28 26.04 10.35
N LYS A 126 8.39 25.03 9.45
CA LYS A 126 8.33 25.30 8.01
C LYS A 126 7.07 24.70 7.38
N ASP A 127 6.26 25.54 6.75
CA ASP A 127 5.11 25.18 5.93
C ASP A 127 5.55 24.72 4.51
N GLY A 128 4.78 23.81 3.89
CA GLY A 128 4.94 23.48 2.47
C GLY A 128 5.24 22.01 2.13
N TYR A 129 5.39 21.14 3.13
CA TYR A 129 5.79 19.72 2.91
C TYR A 129 4.72 18.86 2.23
N ALA A 130 3.44 19.21 2.34
CA ALA A 130 2.36 18.45 1.71
C ALA A 130 2.48 18.43 0.18
N THR A 131 2.93 19.54 -0.42
CA THR A 131 3.17 19.63 -1.87
C THR A 131 4.35 18.75 -2.30
N ASP A 132 5.44 18.75 -1.54
CA ASP A 132 6.61 17.92 -1.80
C ASP A 132 6.24 16.43 -1.77
N LYS A 133 5.49 15.99 -0.75
CA LYS A 133 4.98 14.62 -0.64
C LYS A 133 4.15 14.22 -1.85
N ALA A 134 3.21 15.05 -2.29
CA ALA A 134 2.38 14.78 -3.46
C ALA A 134 3.19 14.65 -4.76
N ILE A 135 4.23 15.48 -4.95
CA ILE A 135 5.13 15.42 -6.10
C ILE A 135 5.93 14.12 -6.11
N ILE A 136 6.48 13.71 -4.95
CA ILE A 136 7.26 12.48 -4.81
C ILE A 136 6.38 11.27 -5.12
N ILE A 137 5.20 11.18 -4.50
CA ILE A 137 4.23 10.11 -4.74
C ILE A 137 3.87 10.05 -6.23
N SER A 138 3.55 11.18 -6.85
CA SER A 138 3.15 11.25 -8.26
C SER A 138 4.27 10.75 -9.21
N LYS A 139 5.53 11.11 -8.94
CA LYS A 139 6.68 10.64 -9.72
C LYS A 139 6.90 9.14 -9.54
N ALA A 140 6.85 8.65 -8.30
CA ALA A 140 7.03 7.25 -7.97
C ALA A 140 5.92 6.37 -8.59
N MET A 141 4.66 6.79 -8.50
CA MET A 141 3.53 6.07 -9.10
C MET A 141 3.68 5.90 -10.62
N ARG A 142 4.13 6.93 -11.35
CA ARG A 142 4.41 6.82 -12.80
C ARG A 142 5.49 5.79 -13.10
N LYS A 143 6.59 5.81 -12.34
CA LYS A 143 7.70 4.85 -12.50
C LYS A 143 7.23 3.42 -12.23
N ILE A 144 6.56 3.21 -11.10
CA ILE A 144 6.12 1.88 -10.66
C ILE A 144 5.04 1.32 -11.59
N THR A 145 4.10 2.13 -12.07
CA THR A 145 3.07 1.69 -13.02
C THR A 145 3.70 1.10 -14.29
N GLY A 146 4.76 1.72 -14.80
CA GLY A 146 5.51 1.19 -15.95
C GLY A 146 6.21 -0.13 -15.64
N LEU A 147 6.67 -0.34 -14.41
CA LEU A 147 7.32 -1.58 -13.98
C LEU A 147 6.32 -2.71 -13.76
N LEU A 148 5.15 -2.44 -13.19
CA LEU A 148 4.16 -3.45 -12.81
C LEU A 148 3.41 -4.06 -14.01
N GLY A 149 3.22 -3.32 -15.09
CA GLY A 149 2.24 -3.61 -16.14
C GLY A 149 2.32 -5.01 -16.80
N ARG A 150 3.45 -5.71 -16.66
CA ARG A 150 3.67 -7.07 -17.18
C ARG A 150 3.97 -8.10 -16.10
N GLU A 151 3.96 -7.70 -14.85
CA GLU A 151 4.37 -8.54 -13.73
C GLU A 151 3.17 -9.13 -12.98
N ARG A 152 3.36 -10.29 -12.37
CA ARG A 152 2.36 -10.90 -11.49
C ARG A 152 2.42 -10.31 -10.09
N ILE A 153 2.46 -8.98 -9.99
CA ILE A 153 2.59 -8.22 -8.74
C ILE A 153 1.34 -7.37 -8.55
N ALA A 154 0.66 -7.53 -7.43
CA ALA A 154 -0.39 -6.64 -6.95
C ALA A 154 0.23 -5.68 -5.91
N LEU A 155 0.18 -4.38 -6.18
CA LEU A 155 0.61 -3.35 -5.25
C LEU A 155 -0.62 -2.65 -4.68
N VAL A 156 -0.77 -2.70 -3.36
CA VAL A 156 -1.92 -2.17 -2.65
C VAL A 156 -1.46 -1.14 -1.64
N PHE A 157 -2.03 0.05 -1.71
CA PHE A 157 -1.84 1.11 -0.71
C PHE A 157 -3.10 1.26 0.12
N THR A 158 -2.96 1.41 1.42
CA THR A 158 -4.04 1.91 2.25
C THR A 158 -3.87 3.42 2.42
N ASN A 159 -4.98 4.15 2.42
CA ASN A 159 -5.00 5.58 2.62
C ASN A 159 -6.16 6.01 3.49
N GLN A 160 -6.01 7.11 4.21
CA GLN A 160 -7.02 7.62 5.13
C GLN A 160 -7.78 8.80 4.51
N LEU A 161 -9.11 8.77 4.63
CA LEU A 161 -9.94 9.91 4.31
C LEU A 161 -9.95 10.89 5.47
N ARG A 162 -9.75 12.16 5.15
CA ARG A 162 -9.88 13.27 6.10
C ARG A 162 -10.91 14.26 5.60
N GLN A 163 -11.58 14.92 6.53
CA GLN A 163 -12.53 15.97 6.19
C GLN A 163 -11.78 17.26 5.84
N LYS A 164 -12.15 17.89 4.74
CA LYS A 164 -11.63 19.22 4.35
C LYS A 164 -12.15 20.26 5.31
N MET A 165 -11.28 21.02 5.95
CA MET A 165 -11.66 22.00 6.98
C MET A 165 -12.49 23.18 6.46
N ASN A 166 -12.48 23.49 5.20
CA ASN A 166 -13.24 24.62 4.61
C ASN A 166 -13.87 24.19 3.28
N ALA A 167 -14.50 23.00 3.24
CA ALA A 167 -15.16 22.54 2.02
C ALA A 167 -16.33 23.50 1.68
N PRO A 168 -16.40 24.00 0.44
CA PRO A 168 -17.55 24.79 -0.01
C PRO A 168 -18.85 23.97 0.15
N ALA A 169 -19.97 24.66 0.42
CA ALA A 169 -21.29 24.03 0.42
C ALA A 169 -21.49 23.30 -0.92
N PHE A 170 -21.98 22.05 -0.87
CA PHE A 170 -22.21 21.17 -2.04
C PHE A 170 -20.94 20.59 -2.71
N SER A 171 -19.74 20.77 -2.15
CA SER A 171 -18.55 20.06 -2.59
C SER A 171 -18.36 18.76 -1.81
N ASP A 172 -17.56 17.82 -2.36
CA ASP A 172 -17.15 16.63 -1.61
C ASP A 172 -16.32 17.05 -0.37
N PRO A 173 -16.81 16.77 0.86
CA PRO A 173 -16.13 17.17 2.08
C PRO A 173 -14.88 16.33 2.40
N TRP A 174 -14.61 15.26 1.63
CA TRP A 174 -13.53 14.33 1.91
C TRP A 174 -12.32 14.53 1.00
N THR A 175 -11.15 14.22 1.53
CA THR A 175 -9.88 14.16 0.78
C THR A 175 -9.00 13.05 1.32
N THR A 176 -8.14 12.50 0.49
CA THR A 176 -7.06 11.60 0.91
C THR A 176 -5.90 12.41 1.50
N SER A 177 -5.22 11.82 2.47
CA SER A 177 -4.02 12.43 3.09
C SER A 177 -2.80 12.28 2.20
#